data_95404e197cb0ce972b9f53b94f333384
#
_entry.id   95404e197cb0ce972b9f53b94f333384
#
_cell.length_a   1.000
_cell.length_b   1.000
_cell.length_c   1.000
_cell.angle_alpha   90.00
_cell.angle_beta   90.00
_cell.angle_gamma   90.00
#
_symmetry.space_group_name_H-M   'P 1'
#
loop_
_entity.id
_entity.type
_entity.pdbx_description
1 polymer ?
#
loop_
_entity_poly.entity_id
_entity_poly.type
_entity_poly.pdbx_seq_one_letter_code
_entity_poly.pdbx_strand_id
1 'polypeptide(L)'
;GKSVVNSISLKEGHAEFVERAKLCMRYGAAVIVMAFDEDGQADTYERKIEICQRSYDVLVGEVGFLSEDIIFDPNIFAVATGITEHNNYGADFINATKWISENLPNAMVSGGVSNVSFSFRGNPIREAINSVFLYHAIQNGLTMGIVNPAMLELYDDIPKEARDAIE
;
A
#
# COMPACT_ATOMS: atom_id res chain seq x y z
N GLY A 1 6.48 -21.03 9.13
CA GLY A 1 6.31 -20.04 8.07
C GLY A 1 7.27 -18.88 8.26
N LYS A 2 7.50 -18.08 7.23
CA LYS A 2 8.33 -16.89 7.29
C LYS A 2 7.62 -15.77 8.05
N SER A 3 8.29 -15.13 8.99
CA SER A 3 7.75 -13.97 9.69
C SER A 3 7.78 -12.73 8.80
N VAL A 4 6.84 -11.82 9.00
CA VAL A 4 6.79 -10.52 8.32
C VAL A 4 6.86 -9.42 9.36
N VAL A 5 7.83 -8.51 9.22
CA VAL A 5 7.95 -7.33 10.07
C VAL A 5 7.11 -6.19 9.47
N ASN A 6 6.17 -5.67 10.21
CA ASN A 6 5.36 -4.52 9.82
C ASN A 6 5.67 -3.38 10.81
N SER A 7 6.45 -2.41 10.44
CA SER A 7 7.04 -2.07 9.16
C SER A 7 8.39 -1.35 9.37
N ILE A 8 9.14 -1.17 8.30
CA ILE A 8 10.30 -0.29 8.23
C ILE A 8 10.06 0.83 7.21
N SER A 9 10.79 1.92 7.30
CA SER A 9 10.69 3.04 6.36
C SER A 9 11.91 3.95 6.43
N LEU A 10 12.04 4.86 5.46
CA LEU A 10 13.06 5.91 5.43
C LEU A 10 12.74 7.11 6.34
N LYS A 11 11.70 7.03 7.13
CA LYS A 11 11.23 8.10 8.03
C LYS A 11 12.32 8.68 8.93
N GLU A 12 13.15 7.81 9.49
CA GLU A 12 14.27 8.19 10.39
C GLU A 12 15.61 8.31 9.62
N GLY A 13 15.54 8.33 8.27
CA GLY A 13 16.70 8.45 7.40
C GLY A 13 17.32 7.12 6.98
N HIS A 14 18.28 7.23 6.06
CA HIS A 14 18.94 6.11 5.40
C HIS A 14 19.63 5.16 6.38
N ALA A 15 20.42 5.69 7.34
CA ALA A 15 21.20 4.86 8.23
C ALA A 15 20.34 3.95 9.11
N GLU A 16 19.28 4.49 9.70
CA GLU A 16 18.32 3.73 10.52
C GLU A 16 17.57 2.69 9.69
N PHE A 17 17.19 3.04 8.47
CA PHE A 17 16.54 2.13 7.53
C PHE A 17 17.42 0.91 7.21
N VAL A 18 18.71 1.12 6.91
CA VAL A 18 19.68 0.07 6.65
C VAL A 18 19.88 -0.83 7.88
N GLU A 19 20.01 -0.25 9.06
CA GLU A 19 20.14 -1.00 10.32
C GLU A 19 18.96 -1.91 10.59
N ARG A 20 17.73 -1.37 10.44
CA ARG A 20 16.49 -2.14 10.61
C ARG A 20 16.36 -3.25 9.57
N ALA A 21 16.71 -2.98 8.32
CA ALA A 21 16.70 -3.97 7.24
C ALA A 21 17.68 -5.12 7.52
N LYS A 22 18.91 -4.81 7.93
CA LYS A 22 19.91 -5.82 8.33
C LYS A 22 19.43 -6.68 9.49
N LEU A 23 18.74 -6.07 10.46
CA LEU A 23 18.16 -6.81 11.58
C LEU A 23 17.10 -7.79 11.11
N CYS A 24 16.16 -7.34 10.26
CA CYS A 24 15.12 -8.21 9.69
C CYS A 24 15.73 -9.36 8.89
N MET A 25 16.73 -9.08 8.05
CA MET A 25 17.45 -10.08 7.25
C MET A 25 18.16 -11.11 8.14
N ARG A 26 18.77 -10.67 9.23
CA ARG A 26 19.44 -11.55 10.20
C ARG A 26 18.51 -12.60 10.80
N TYR A 27 17.22 -12.25 11.00
CA TYR A 27 16.21 -13.16 11.52
C TYR A 27 15.41 -13.88 10.40
N GLY A 28 15.78 -13.69 9.15
CA GLY A 28 15.12 -14.33 8.00
C GLY A 28 13.68 -13.85 7.78
N ALA A 29 13.34 -12.64 8.22
CA ALA A 29 12.01 -12.08 8.07
C ALA A 29 11.83 -11.36 6.74
N ALA A 30 10.63 -11.44 6.15
CA ALA A 30 10.19 -10.49 5.14
C ALA A 30 9.80 -9.16 5.80
N VAL A 31 9.77 -8.07 5.04
CA VAL A 31 9.46 -6.74 5.57
C VAL A 31 8.36 -6.05 4.78
N ILE A 32 7.48 -5.37 5.50
CA ILE A 32 6.63 -4.34 4.91
C ILE A 32 7.40 -3.03 4.96
N VAL A 33 7.53 -2.38 3.81
CA VAL A 33 8.21 -1.09 3.63
C VAL A 33 7.18 -0.03 3.32
N MET A 34 6.97 0.88 4.26
CA MET A 34 6.05 1.99 4.03
C MET A 34 6.67 3.07 3.16
N ALA A 35 5.88 3.63 2.25
CA ALA A 35 6.27 4.82 1.47
C ALA A 35 6.27 6.07 2.37
N PHE A 36 7.30 6.17 3.19
CA PHE A 36 7.50 7.19 4.21
C PHE A 36 8.99 7.52 4.29
N ASP A 37 9.36 8.75 4.04
CA ASP A 37 10.74 9.24 4.16
C ASP A 37 10.85 10.39 5.16
N GLU A 38 11.98 11.07 5.15
CA GLU A 38 12.31 12.15 6.06
C GLU A 38 11.34 13.34 5.97
N ASP A 39 10.67 13.50 4.81
CA ASP A 39 9.70 14.57 4.55
C ASP A 39 8.25 14.16 4.87
N GLY A 40 8.03 12.91 5.25
CA GLY A 40 6.72 12.40 5.66
C GLY A 40 6.18 11.26 4.79
N GLN A 41 4.91 10.90 5.04
CA GLN A 41 4.22 9.89 4.26
C GLN A 41 3.94 10.38 2.83
N ALA A 42 4.17 9.49 1.85
CA ALA A 42 3.80 9.75 0.47
C ALA A 42 2.28 9.74 0.31
N ASP A 43 1.73 10.84 -0.15
CA ASP A 43 0.31 11.03 -0.45
C ASP A 43 0.02 11.08 -1.95
N THR A 44 0.95 11.56 -2.77
CA THR A 44 0.84 11.60 -4.24
C THR A 44 1.45 10.37 -4.90
N TYR A 45 1.02 10.08 -6.13
CA TYR A 45 1.58 9.00 -6.96
C TYR A 45 3.10 9.12 -7.08
N GLU A 46 3.61 10.30 -7.43
CA GLU A 46 5.04 10.55 -7.65
C GLU A 46 5.86 10.26 -6.40
N ARG A 47 5.40 10.74 -5.25
CA ARG A 47 6.07 10.50 -3.97
C ARG A 47 6.07 9.01 -3.58
N LYS A 48 4.99 8.30 -3.88
CA LYS A 48 4.89 6.86 -3.60
C LYS A 48 5.93 6.09 -4.40
N ILE A 49 6.02 6.31 -5.71
CA ILE A 49 6.97 5.58 -6.56
C ILE A 49 8.42 5.99 -6.27
N GLU A 50 8.70 7.26 -6.00
CA GLU A 50 10.03 7.75 -5.64
C GLU A 50 10.58 7.06 -4.39
N ILE A 51 9.77 7.04 -3.30
CA ILE A 51 10.19 6.43 -2.03
C ILE A 51 10.30 4.91 -2.16
N CYS A 52 9.38 4.25 -2.88
CA CYS A 52 9.46 2.81 -3.10
C CYS A 52 10.68 2.43 -3.93
N GLN A 53 11.00 3.18 -5.00
CA GLN A 53 12.21 2.97 -5.79
C GLN A 53 13.47 3.14 -4.95
N ARG A 54 13.59 4.26 -4.22
CA ARG A 54 14.72 4.53 -3.33
C ARG A 54 14.89 3.43 -2.29
N SER A 55 13.79 2.99 -1.68
CA SER A 55 13.83 1.93 -0.68
C SER A 55 14.26 0.60 -1.28
N TYR A 56 13.79 0.27 -2.48
CA TYR A 56 14.17 -0.95 -3.20
C TYR A 56 15.65 -0.95 -3.53
N ASP A 57 16.19 0.16 -4.05
CA ASP A 57 17.58 0.29 -4.42
C ASP A 57 18.52 0.11 -3.19
N VAL A 58 18.15 0.68 -2.05
CA VAL A 58 18.89 0.51 -0.80
C VAL A 58 18.80 -0.94 -0.31
N LEU A 59 17.62 -1.53 -0.27
CA LEU A 59 17.43 -2.89 0.25
C LEU A 59 18.14 -3.93 -0.60
N VAL A 60 17.94 -3.91 -1.90
CA VAL A 60 18.50 -4.91 -2.82
C VAL A 60 19.97 -4.61 -3.12
N GLY A 61 20.28 -3.34 -3.45
CA GLY A 61 21.61 -2.95 -3.91
C GLY A 61 22.66 -2.78 -2.80
N GLU A 62 22.26 -2.20 -1.66
CA GLU A 62 23.19 -1.92 -0.56
C GLU A 62 23.15 -2.99 0.53
N VAL A 63 21.94 -3.36 0.99
CA VAL A 63 21.78 -4.32 2.10
C VAL A 63 21.92 -5.77 1.63
N GLY A 64 21.57 -6.04 0.37
CA GLY A 64 21.52 -7.41 -0.16
C GLY A 64 20.27 -8.17 0.29
N PHE A 65 19.18 -7.44 0.58
CA PHE A 65 17.89 -8.02 0.93
C PHE A 65 17.30 -8.78 -0.27
N LEU A 66 16.65 -9.92 -0.03
CA LEU A 66 15.99 -10.66 -1.09
C LEU A 66 14.77 -9.88 -1.58
N SER A 67 14.67 -9.63 -2.88
CA SER A 67 13.59 -8.85 -3.47
C SER A 67 12.20 -9.44 -3.23
N GLU A 68 12.09 -10.78 -3.20
CA GLU A 68 10.87 -11.52 -2.88
C GLU A 68 10.43 -11.43 -1.41
N ASP A 69 11.27 -10.88 -0.54
CA ASP A 69 10.99 -10.63 0.87
C ASP A 69 10.55 -9.17 1.13
N ILE A 70 10.44 -8.35 0.09
CA ILE A 70 10.04 -6.95 0.17
C ILE A 70 8.54 -6.83 -0.18
N ILE A 71 7.79 -6.20 0.71
CA ILE A 71 6.37 -5.91 0.54
C ILE A 71 6.19 -4.40 0.72
N PHE A 72 5.87 -3.68 -0.34
CA PHE A 72 5.62 -2.24 -0.23
C PHE A 72 4.21 -1.93 0.27
N ASP A 73 4.10 -0.95 1.16
CA ASP A 73 2.85 -0.29 1.52
C ASP A 73 2.93 1.17 1.07
N PRO A 74 2.40 1.50 -0.11
CA PRO A 74 2.44 2.86 -0.63
C PRO A 74 1.39 3.80 -0.01
N ASN A 75 0.85 3.47 1.14
CA ASN A 75 -0.12 4.19 1.95
C ASN A 75 -1.49 4.37 1.28
N ILE A 76 -2.53 3.85 1.91
CA ILE A 76 -3.93 4.11 1.53
C ILE A 76 -4.47 5.22 2.44
N PHE A 77 -4.92 6.31 1.83
CA PHE A 77 -5.57 7.43 2.51
C PHE A 77 -7.07 7.47 2.20
N ALA A 78 -7.81 8.14 3.08
CA ALA A 78 -9.25 8.29 2.93
C ALA A 78 -9.61 9.15 1.71
N VAL A 79 -10.62 8.71 0.95
CA VAL A 79 -11.23 9.48 -0.13
C VAL A 79 -12.48 10.23 0.38
N ALA A 80 -13.01 11.13 -0.43
CA ALA A 80 -14.24 11.88 -0.14
C ALA A 80 -14.22 12.60 1.23
N THR A 81 -13.09 13.19 1.57
CA THR A 81 -12.90 13.94 2.82
C THR A 81 -13.47 15.36 2.77
N GLY A 82 -13.93 15.80 1.59
CA GLY A 82 -14.33 17.18 1.33
C GLY A 82 -13.15 18.11 0.99
N ILE A 83 -11.94 17.58 0.90
CA ILE A 83 -10.72 18.30 0.53
C ILE A 83 -10.36 17.88 -0.90
N THR A 84 -10.23 18.84 -1.82
CA THR A 84 -10.02 18.58 -3.26
C THR A 84 -8.74 17.79 -3.52
N GLU A 85 -7.67 18.09 -2.78
CA GLU A 85 -6.36 17.44 -2.88
C GLU A 85 -6.43 15.94 -2.56
N HIS A 86 -7.43 15.51 -1.81
CA HIS A 86 -7.63 14.11 -1.42
C HIS A 86 -8.40 13.27 -2.46
N ASN A 87 -8.94 13.89 -3.50
CA ASN A 87 -9.82 13.19 -4.46
C ASN A 87 -9.08 12.09 -5.24
N ASN A 88 -7.78 12.22 -5.43
CA ASN A 88 -6.97 11.27 -6.20
C ASN A 88 -6.31 10.17 -5.34
N TYR A 89 -6.44 10.19 -4.03
CA TYR A 89 -5.72 9.26 -3.16
C TYR A 89 -5.94 7.77 -3.48
N GLY A 90 -7.15 7.38 -3.84
CA GLY A 90 -7.46 6.01 -4.24
C GLY A 90 -6.77 5.63 -5.56
N ALA A 91 -6.89 6.50 -6.56
CA ALA A 91 -6.26 6.32 -7.87
C ALA A 91 -4.72 6.31 -7.77
N ASP A 92 -4.15 7.22 -6.98
CA ASP A 92 -2.70 7.31 -6.77
C ASP A 92 -2.13 6.04 -6.14
N PHE A 93 -2.84 5.43 -5.17
CA PHE A 93 -2.45 4.15 -4.61
C PHE A 93 -2.50 3.03 -5.66
N ILE A 94 -3.58 2.92 -6.43
CA ILE A 94 -3.74 1.88 -7.46
C ILE A 94 -2.67 2.03 -8.55
N ASN A 95 -2.42 3.26 -9.01
CA ASN A 95 -1.40 3.53 -10.02
C ASN A 95 0.01 3.23 -9.49
N ALA A 96 0.32 3.60 -8.24
CA ALA A 96 1.59 3.27 -7.60
C ALA A 96 1.77 1.75 -7.44
N THR A 97 0.70 1.04 -7.07
CA THR A 97 0.69 -0.42 -6.97
C THR A 97 1.04 -1.07 -8.30
N LYS A 98 0.42 -0.60 -9.39
CA LYS A 98 0.72 -1.06 -10.75
C LYS A 98 2.18 -0.80 -11.10
N TRP A 99 2.65 0.42 -10.88
CA TRP A 99 4.03 0.80 -11.17
C TRP A 99 5.05 -0.06 -10.40
N ILE A 100 4.83 -0.31 -9.11
CA ILE A 100 5.69 -1.17 -8.28
C ILE A 100 5.75 -2.58 -8.87
N SER A 101 4.61 -3.17 -9.23
CA SER A 101 4.54 -4.52 -9.77
C SER A 101 5.25 -4.67 -11.13
N GLU A 102 5.30 -3.58 -11.92
CA GLU A 102 5.92 -3.57 -13.24
C GLU A 102 7.42 -3.21 -13.20
N ASN A 103 7.88 -2.44 -12.21
CA ASN A 103 9.21 -1.83 -12.19
C ASN A 103 10.13 -2.33 -11.06
N LEU A 104 9.58 -2.89 -9.98
CA LEU A 104 10.36 -3.42 -8.86
C LEU A 104 10.25 -4.95 -8.82
N PRO A 105 11.16 -5.68 -9.49
CA PRO A 105 11.06 -7.12 -9.66
C PRO A 105 10.91 -7.88 -8.34
N ASN A 106 9.99 -8.83 -8.30
CA ASN A 106 9.65 -9.72 -7.18
C ASN A 106 9.06 -9.02 -5.93
N ALA A 107 9.07 -7.71 -5.85
CA ALA A 107 8.44 -7.01 -4.73
C ALA A 107 6.92 -7.18 -4.77
N MET A 108 6.33 -7.31 -3.59
CA MET A 108 4.88 -7.41 -3.40
C MET A 108 4.32 -6.09 -2.92
N VAL A 109 2.99 -5.94 -2.98
CA VAL A 109 2.30 -4.73 -2.49
C VAL A 109 1.23 -5.11 -1.49
N SER A 110 1.18 -4.36 -0.40
CA SER A 110 0.18 -4.46 0.67
C SER A 110 -0.49 -3.11 0.92
N GLY A 111 -1.63 -3.14 1.58
CA GLY A 111 -2.28 -1.92 2.04
C GLY A 111 -3.40 -2.15 3.04
N GLY A 112 -3.62 -1.16 3.89
CA GLY A 112 -4.73 -1.11 4.83
C GLY A 112 -6.01 -0.66 4.14
N VAL A 113 -6.75 -1.59 3.54
CA VAL A 113 -7.89 -1.31 2.64
C VAL A 113 -8.96 -0.45 3.30
N SER A 114 -9.30 -0.71 4.56
CA SER A 114 -10.36 0.04 5.27
C SER A 114 -10.06 1.54 5.43
N ASN A 115 -8.82 1.98 5.21
CA ASN A 115 -8.47 3.40 5.27
C ASN A 115 -9.12 4.21 4.16
N VAL A 116 -9.31 3.63 2.96
CA VAL A 116 -9.91 4.32 1.82
C VAL A 116 -11.30 4.88 2.16
N SER A 117 -12.07 4.14 2.93
CA SER A 117 -13.46 4.44 3.30
C SER A 117 -13.62 5.08 4.69
N PHE A 118 -12.54 5.62 5.25
CA PHE A 118 -12.57 6.17 6.62
C PHE A 118 -13.59 7.28 6.78
N SER A 119 -13.78 8.13 5.77
CA SER A 119 -14.77 9.22 5.74
C SER A 119 -16.22 8.72 5.82
N PHE A 120 -16.45 7.45 5.51
CA PHE A 120 -17.76 6.81 5.51
C PHE A 120 -18.02 5.95 6.76
N ARG A 121 -17.31 6.18 7.87
CA ARG A 121 -17.54 5.43 9.12
C ARG A 121 -18.99 5.55 9.58
N GLY A 122 -19.61 4.39 9.82
CA GLY A 122 -21.03 4.31 10.19
C GLY A 122 -22.02 4.35 9.03
N ASN A 123 -21.55 4.47 7.79
CA ASN A 123 -22.39 4.41 6.59
C ASN A 123 -22.33 3.00 5.98
N PRO A 124 -23.46 2.36 5.65
CA PRO A 124 -23.50 1.03 5.02
C PRO A 124 -22.72 0.93 3.69
N ILE A 125 -22.63 2.02 2.92
CA ILE A 125 -21.89 2.06 1.64
C ILE A 125 -20.38 1.76 1.81
N ARG A 126 -19.87 1.84 3.03
CA ARG A 126 -18.46 1.62 3.32
C ARG A 126 -17.94 0.26 2.87
N GLU A 127 -18.76 -0.78 3.02
CA GLU A 127 -18.41 -2.15 2.61
C GLU A 127 -18.25 -2.23 1.09
N ALA A 128 -19.17 -1.61 0.34
CA ALA A 128 -19.10 -1.52 -1.11
C ALA A 128 -17.84 -0.74 -1.57
N ILE A 129 -17.53 0.40 -0.93
CA ILE A 129 -16.31 1.18 -1.23
C ILE A 129 -15.05 0.33 -1.02
N ASN A 130 -14.95 -0.39 0.09
CA ASN A 130 -13.81 -1.27 0.36
C ASN A 130 -13.68 -2.36 -0.71
N SER A 131 -14.79 -2.95 -1.12
CA SER A 131 -14.82 -4.06 -2.08
C SER A 131 -14.47 -3.61 -3.49
N VAL A 132 -15.03 -2.48 -3.95
CA VAL A 132 -14.69 -1.88 -5.25
C VAL A 132 -13.22 -1.50 -5.30
N PHE A 133 -12.73 -0.79 -4.28
CA PHE A 133 -11.32 -0.41 -4.20
C PHE A 133 -10.39 -1.63 -4.21
N LEU A 134 -10.69 -2.65 -3.40
CA LEU A 134 -9.89 -3.87 -3.33
C LEU A 134 -9.87 -4.61 -4.67
N TYR A 135 -11.01 -4.69 -5.36
CA TYR A 135 -11.10 -5.30 -6.69
C TYR A 135 -10.14 -4.63 -7.68
N HIS A 136 -10.20 -3.31 -7.81
CA HIS A 136 -9.32 -2.56 -8.71
C HIS A 136 -7.84 -2.63 -8.29
N ALA A 137 -7.56 -2.60 -7.00
CA ALA A 137 -6.19 -2.72 -6.50
C ALA A 137 -5.59 -4.09 -6.82
N ILE A 138 -6.34 -5.19 -6.68
CA ILE A 138 -5.90 -6.55 -7.04
C ILE A 138 -5.62 -6.64 -8.54
N GLN A 139 -6.49 -6.09 -9.40
CA GLN A 139 -6.28 -6.07 -10.85
C GLN A 139 -5.00 -5.32 -11.25
N ASN A 140 -4.52 -4.43 -10.40
CA ASN A 140 -3.31 -3.62 -10.62
C ASN A 140 -2.09 -4.10 -9.80
N GLY A 141 -2.13 -5.31 -9.23
CA GLY A 141 -0.96 -5.93 -8.62
C GLY A 141 -0.90 -5.93 -7.10
N LEU A 142 -1.98 -5.54 -6.39
CA LEU A 142 -2.05 -5.73 -4.94
C LEU A 142 -2.02 -7.21 -4.59
N THR A 143 -1.08 -7.62 -3.76
CA THR A 143 -0.88 -9.03 -3.37
C THR A 143 -1.35 -9.35 -1.96
N MET A 144 -1.42 -8.35 -1.10
CA MET A 144 -1.87 -8.48 0.30
C MET A 144 -2.79 -7.32 0.66
N GLY A 145 -3.89 -7.62 1.35
CA GLY A 145 -4.77 -6.60 1.92
C GLY A 145 -4.93 -6.80 3.42
N ILE A 146 -4.75 -5.73 4.20
CA ILE A 146 -5.12 -5.72 5.61
C ILE A 146 -6.55 -5.22 5.67
N VAL A 147 -7.49 -6.13 5.93
CA VAL A 147 -8.91 -5.82 5.87
C VAL A 147 -9.66 -6.53 7.02
N ASN A 148 -10.83 -5.99 7.39
CA ASN A 148 -11.82 -6.75 8.14
C ASN A 148 -12.70 -7.52 7.15
N PRO A 149 -12.61 -8.87 7.08
CA PRO A 149 -13.37 -9.64 6.08
C PRO A 149 -14.88 -9.53 6.25
N ALA A 150 -15.38 -9.16 7.44
CA ALA A 150 -16.80 -8.89 7.66
C ALA A 150 -17.27 -7.55 7.07
N MET A 151 -16.37 -6.75 6.53
CA MET A 151 -16.64 -5.45 5.87
C MET A 151 -16.32 -5.48 4.37
N LEU A 152 -16.46 -6.63 3.74
CA LEU A 152 -16.32 -6.83 2.31
C LEU A 152 -17.56 -7.52 1.76
N GLU A 153 -17.95 -7.09 0.57
CA GLU A 153 -18.97 -7.71 -0.27
C GLU A 153 -18.30 -8.31 -1.52
N LEU A 154 -18.96 -9.24 -2.19
CA LEU A 154 -18.50 -9.66 -3.50
C LEU A 154 -18.76 -8.53 -4.50
N TYR A 155 -17.74 -8.18 -5.30
CA TYR A 155 -17.84 -7.08 -6.27
C TYR A 155 -19.05 -7.23 -7.21
N ASP A 156 -19.33 -8.45 -7.67
CA ASP A 156 -20.45 -8.73 -8.57
C ASP A 156 -21.83 -8.62 -7.91
N ASP A 157 -21.90 -8.73 -6.57
CA ASP A 157 -23.14 -8.60 -5.81
C ASP A 157 -23.49 -7.13 -5.51
N ILE A 158 -22.55 -6.20 -5.69
CA ILE A 158 -22.78 -4.77 -5.50
C ILE A 158 -23.66 -4.24 -6.65
N PRO A 159 -24.79 -3.56 -6.37
CA PRO A 159 -25.63 -2.99 -7.40
C PRO A 159 -24.85 -2.08 -8.37
N LYS A 160 -25.10 -2.23 -9.67
CA LYS A 160 -24.35 -1.49 -10.71
C LYS A 160 -24.32 0.02 -10.46
N GLU A 161 -25.47 0.60 -10.10
CA GLU A 161 -25.57 2.05 -9.80
C GLU A 161 -24.63 2.48 -8.68
N ALA A 162 -24.45 1.62 -7.65
CA ALA A 162 -23.54 1.89 -6.55
C ALA A 162 -22.07 1.74 -7.00
N ARG A 163 -21.75 0.73 -7.82
CA ARG A 163 -20.41 0.56 -8.41
C ARG A 163 -20.02 1.77 -9.25
N ASP A 164 -20.87 2.14 -10.22
CA ASP A 164 -20.62 3.26 -11.13
C ASP A 164 -20.46 4.60 -10.39
N ALA A 165 -21.01 4.73 -9.19
CA ALA A 165 -20.86 5.94 -8.35
C ALA A 165 -19.59 5.93 -7.48
N ILE A 166 -19.02 4.74 -7.22
CA ILE A 166 -17.79 4.58 -6.42
C ILE A 166 -16.55 4.64 -7.31
N GLU A 167 -16.62 4.12 -8.53
CA GLU A 167 -15.55 4.13 -9.55
C GLU A 167 -15.27 5.55 -10.09
#